data_867a88c21467795c61fc8bddd7cb810a
#
_entry.id   867a88c21467795c61fc8bddd7cb810a
#
_cell.length_a   1.000
_cell.length_b   1.000
_cell.length_c   1.000
_cell.angle_alpha   90.00
_cell.angle_beta   90.00
_cell.angle_gamma   90.00
#
_symmetry.space_group_name_H-M   'P 1'
#
loop_
_entity.id
_entity.type
_entity.pdbx_description
1 polymer ?
#
loop_
_entity_poly.entity_id
_entity_poly.type
_entity_poly.pdbx_seq_one_letter_code
_entity_poly.pdbx_strand_id
1 'polypeptide(L)'
;MKNENVPWTKKYFPKRISEVCGQDDALKALSNFISKFGRGKARAAILYGPSGTGKTAAVYAIAADLGFEVLEVNASDFRGSDEIRAVVGNASRQASLFGRQKLIFVDEVDGIAGSEDRGGIQALAKVIAETRFPIVMTAGFKQDPKEVHWDSKFTSIKKGAVLIRFGKLETESIYRILSKISKKEGIKVSDDSLRKLARHAWGDARAAINDLETFALDSKNPDEFIDALGERNKEEPMASALVKVFKTVNPKIAASAFNNVAEDPDMQFLWVEENIPREYRDSLDLYRAYDELSRADVFRGRIKNRQYWGYLRTIELMITAGIAIAKDRKYDSPADYREPKRLLEIWITNAKYIKRKSIAHKFAKKTHCSSAEATQLLPYLKVIFKKNKKQAGLIAETLELDDEEVEWLEK
;
A
#
# COMPACT_ATOMS: atom_id res chain seq x y z
N MET A 1 -1.15 -11.49 -41.41
CA MET A 1 -0.12 -11.58 -40.39
C MET A 1 -0.84 -11.68 -39.04
N LYS A 2 -0.84 -12.87 -38.42
CA LYS A 2 -1.46 -13.09 -37.08
C LYS A 2 -0.65 -12.30 -36.02
N ASN A 3 -1.35 -11.53 -35.19
CA ASN A 3 -0.78 -10.83 -34.06
C ASN A 3 -0.32 -11.85 -32.98
N GLU A 4 0.83 -12.46 -33.20
CA GLU A 4 1.36 -13.57 -32.37
C GLU A 4 2.00 -13.12 -31.05
N ASN A 5 2.06 -11.80 -30.75
CA ASN A 5 2.81 -11.29 -29.59
C ASN A 5 2.04 -10.32 -28.67
N VAL A 6 0.69 -10.32 -28.70
CA VAL A 6 -0.08 -9.48 -27.77
C VAL A 6 -0.45 -10.30 -26.54
N PRO A 7 -0.05 -9.90 -25.30
CA PRO A 7 -0.42 -10.60 -24.07
C PRO A 7 -1.94 -10.80 -23.96
N TRP A 8 -2.37 -11.96 -23.48
CA TRP A 8 -3.80 -12.30 -23.42
C TRP A 8 -4.60 -11.37 -22.54
N THR A 9 -4.01 -10.78 -21.54
CA THR A 9 -4.62 -9.73 -20.73
C THR A 9 -5.03 -8.50 -21.55
N LYS A 10 -4.31 -8.19 -22.64
CA LYS A 10 -4.66 -7.14 -23.60
C LYS A 10 -5.58 -7.65 -24.71
N LYS A 11 -5.30 -8.86 -25.25
CA LYS A 11 -6.08 -9.47 -26.32
C LYS A 11 -7.53 -9.73 -25.93
N TYR A 12 -7.76 -10.15 -24.67
CA TYR A 12 -9.07 -10.47 -24.11
C TYR A 12 -9.61 -9.38 -23.16
N PHE A 13 -9.08 -8.18 -23.28
CA PHE A 13 -9.56 -7.05 -22.50
C PHE A 13 -11.04 -6.79 -22.78
N PRO A 14 -11.91 -6.68 -21.73
CA PRO A 14 -13.34 -6.48 -21.91
C PRO A 14 -13.65 -5.17 -22.66
N LYS A 15 -14.45 -5.26 -23.71
CA LYS A 15 -14.88 -4.11 -24.52
C LYS A 15 -16.28 -3.63 -24.19
N ARG A 16 -17.08 -4.44 -23.51
CA ARG A 16 -18.46 -4.15 -23.11
C ARG A 16 -18.70 -4.52 -21.64
N ILE A 17 -19.67 -3.90 -21.01
CA ILE A 17 -20.06 -4.20 -19.62
C ILE A 17 -20.40 -5.67 -19.42
N SER A 18 -21.08 -6.29 -20.40
CA SER A 18 -21.45 -7.73 -20.37
C SER A 18 -20.27 -8.69 -20.36
N GLU A 19 -19.08 -8.21 -20.67
CA GLU A 19 -17.84 -9.02 -20.67
C GLU A 19 -17.08 -8.94 -19.34
N VAL A 20 -17.41 -7.98 -18.48
CA VAL A 20 -16.80 -7.85 -17.15
C VAL A 20 -17.56 -8.77 -16.19
N CYS A 21 -16.86 -9.74 -15.60
CA CYS A 21 -17.47 -10.76 -14.73
C CYS A 21 -17.33 -10.40 -13.24
N GLY A 22 -18.37 -10.73 -12.47
CA GLY A 22 -18.30 -10.81 -11.00
C GLY A 22 -18.24 -9.48 -10.25
N GLN A 23 -18.63 -8.35 -10.88
CA GLN A 23 -18.64 -7.01 -10.28
C GLN A 23 -19.94 -6.26 -10.54
N ASP A 24 -21.07 -6.97 -10.60
CA ASP A 24 -22.35 -6.42 -11.08
C ASP A 24 -22.81 -5.15 -10.35
N ASP A 25 -22.70 -5.12 -9.03
CA ASP A 25 -23.10 -3.96 -8.23
C ASP A 25 -22.16 -2.76 -8.45
N ALA A 26 -20.85 -3.02 -8.54
CA ALA A 26 -19.87 -1.98 -8.82
C ALA A 26 -20.06 -1.39 -10.22
N LEU A 27 -20.34 -2.24 -11.22
CA LEU A 27 -20.64 -1.81 -12.59
C LEU A 27 -21.92 -0.96 -12.66
N LYS A 28 -22.99 -1.38 -11.98
CA LYS A 28 -24.23 -0.61 -11.87
C LYS A 28 -23.98 0.75 -11.22
N ALA A 29 -23.23 0.79 -10.12
CA ALA A 29 -22.91 2.02 -9.41
C ALA A 29 -22.09 2.98 -10.29
N LEU A 30 -21.08 2.47 -10.99
CA LEU A 30 -20.23 3.27 -11.88
C LEU A 30 -21.02 3.77 -13.11
N SER A 31 -21.82 2.91 -13.74
CA SER A 31 -22.68 3.30 -14.87
C SER A 31 -23.69 4.37 -14.46
N ASN A 32 -24.31 4.23 -13.28
CA ASN A 32 -25.22 5.24 -12.74
C ASN A 32 -24.51 6.57 -12.46
N PHE A 33 -23.30 6.55 -11.93
CA PHE A 33 -22.52 7.77 -11.69
C PHE A 33 -22.24 8.50 -13.01
N ILE A 34 -21.74 7.80 -14.03
CA ILE A 34 -21.39 8.40 -15.34
C ILE A 34 -22.64 8.93 -16.04
N SER A 35 -23.72 8.14 -16.13
CA SER A 35 -24.98 8.51 -16.80
C SER A 35 -25.71 9.69 -16.14
N LYS A 36 -25.57 9.82 -14.82
CA LYS A 36 -26.21 10.91 -14.04
C LYS A 36 -25.23 12.05 -13.72
N PHE A 37 -24.07 12.10 -14.35
CA PHE A 37 -23.12 13.17 -14.13
C PHE A 37 -23.74 14.55 -14.36
N GLY A 38 -23.43 15.49 -13.48
CA GLY A 38 -23.99 16.85 -13.51
C GLY A 38 -25.36 17.02 -12.82
N ARG A 39 -26.08 15.92 -12.51
CA ARG A 39 -27.34 15.97 -11.75
C ARG A 39 -27.14 15.79 -10.24
N GLY A 40 -26.00 15.27 -9.81
CA GLY A 40 -25.64 15.02 -8.42
C GLY A 40 -24.54 15.95 -7.89
N LYS A 41 -24.23 15.83 -6.58
CA LYS A 41 -23.14 16.58 -5.94
C LYS A 41 -21.76 16.00 -6.25
N ALA A 42 -21.66 14.70 -6.51
CA ALA A 42 -20.41 14.03 -6.79
C ALA A 42 -19.94 14.29 -8.22
N ARG A 43 -18.68 14.69 -8.37
CA ARG A 43 -18.04 14.95 -9.65
C ARG A 43 -16.97 13.92 -10.01
N ALA A 44 -16.66 13.03 -9.09
CA ALA A 44 -15.71 11.94 -9.29
C ALA A 44 -16.24 10.63 -8.73
N ALA A 45 -15.66 9.51 -9.19
CA ALA A 45 -15.81 8.17 -8.60
C ALA A 45 -14.44 7.59 -8.31
N ILE A 46 -14.27 6.92 -7.16
CA ILE A 46 -13.06 6.19 -6.79
C ILE A 46 -13.40 4.71 -6.76
N LEU A 47 -12.80 3.94 -7.66
CA LEU A 47 -12.86 2.49 -7.72
C LEU A 47 -11.72 1.94 -6.86
N TYR A 48 -12.03 1.30 -5.75
CA TYR A 48 -11.02 0.77 -4.85
C TYR A 48 -11.16 -0.74 -4.66
N GLY A 49 -10.04 -1.42 -4.42
CA GLY A 49 -10.00 -2.86 -4.23
C GLY A 49 -8.70 -3.49 -4.73
N PRO A 50 -8.51 -4.82 -4.55
CA PRO A 50 -7.30 -5.52 -4.94
C PRO A 50 -6.99 -5.41 -6.43
N SER A 51 -5.73 -5.70 -6.81
CA SER A 51 -5.34 -5.74 -8.22
C SER A 51 -6.04 -6.89 -8.95
N GLY A 52 -6.13 -6.82 -10.29
CA GLY A 52 -6.71 -7.87 -11.12
C GLY A 52 -8.22 -8.11 -10.96
N THR A 53 -8.95 -7.27 -10.21
CA THR A 53 -10.41 -7.37 -9.99
C THR A 53 -11.26 -6.72 -11.08
N GLY A 54 -10.64 -6.12 -12.11
CA GLY A 54 -11.33 -5.55 -13.25
C GLY A 54 -11.67 -4.05 -13.14
N LYS A 55 -11.07 -3.28 -12.22
CA LYS A 55 -11.32 -1.83 -12.07
C LYS A 55 -11.11 -1.05 -13.38
N THR A 56 -9.91 -1.12 -13.94
CA THR A 56 -9.55 -0.46 -15.21
C THR A 56 -10.43 -0.96 -16.37
N ALA A 57 -10.67 -2.28 -16.44
CA ALA A 57 -11.51 -2.88 -17.45
C ALA A 57 -12.98 -2.37 -17.40
N ALA A 58 -13.52 -2.18 -16.21
CA ALA A 58 -14.87 -1.65 -16.01
C ALA A 58 -15.00 -0.22 -16.55
N VAL A 59 -13.98 0.64 -16.34
CA VAL A 59 -14.00 2.02 -16.84
C VAL A 59 -14.10 2.04 -18.35
N TYR A 60 -13.25 1.27 -19.04
CA TYR A 60 -13.26 1.24 -20.50
C TYR A 60 -14.52 0.59 -21.08
N ALA A 61 -15.00 -0.50 -20.46
CA ALA A 61 -16.20 -1.18 -20.89
C ALA A 61 -17.45 -0.27 -20.78
N ILE A 62 -17.60 0.44 -19.67
CA ILE A 62 -18.71 1.37 -19.45
C ILE A 62 -18.61 2.59 -20.37
N ALA A 63 -17.41 3.14 -20.53
CA ALA A 63 -17.19 4.27 -21.43
C ALA A 63 -17.54 3.93 -22.87
N ALA A 64 -17.16 2.72 -23.34
CA ALA A 64 -17.48 2.24 -24.67
C ALA A 64 -19.00 2.07 -24.88
N ASP A 65 -19.69 1.44 -23.91
CA ASP A 65 -21.14 1.22 -24.01
C ASP A 65 -21.95 2.52 -23.92
N LEU A 66 -21.46 3.52 -23.19
CA LEU A 66 -22.10 4.84 -23.06
C LEU A 66 -21.63 5.86 -24.13
N GLY A 67 -20.67 5.50 -24.99
CA GLY A 67 -20.17 6.36 -26.06
C GLY A 67 -19.25 7.50 -25.58
N PHE A 68 -18.59 7.34 -24.41
CA PHE A 68 -17.63 8.29 -23.90
C PHE A 68 -16.22 8.06 -24.49
N GLU A 69 -15.51 9.15 -24.74
CA GLU A 69 -14.09 9.14 -25.05
C GLU A 69 -13.28 9.13 -23.73
N VAL A 70 -12.48 8.09 -23.51
CA VAL A 70 -11.64 7.97 -22.30
C VAL A 70 -10.34 8.71 -22.51
N LEU A 71 -10.05 9.66 -21.64
CA LEU A 71 -8.74 10.25 -21.50
C LEU A 71 -8.07 9.66 -20.27
N GLU A 72 -7.14 8.72 -20.50
CA GLU A 72 -6.39 8.07 -19.45
C GLU A 72 -5.19 8.89 -19.01
N VAL A 73 -4.98 8.94 -17.71
CA VAL A 73 -3.86 9.59 -17.04
C VAL A 73 -3.38 8.65 -15.95
N ASN A 74 -2.12 8.20 -16.01
CA ASN A 74 -1.55 7.39 -14.94
C ASN A 74 -1.03 8.32 -13.83
N ALA A 75 -1.58 8.16 -12.64
CA ALA A 75 -1.21 8.99 -11.49
C ALA A 75 0.25 8.79 -11.02
N SER A 76 0.83 7.62 -11.30
CA SER A 76 2.23 7.31 -10.98
C SER A 76 3.24 8.13 -11.78
N ASP A 77 2.82 8.69 -12.94
CA ASP A 77 3.68 9.51 -13.80
C ASP A 77 3.81 10.96 -13.28
N PHE A 78 2.98 11.37 -12.32
CA PHE A 78 2.90 12.73 -11.81
C PHE A 78 3.24 12.81 -10.33
N ARG A 79 4.27 13.59 -10.02
CA ARG A 79 4.73 13.79 -8.63
C ARG A 79 4.45 15.20 -8.09
N GLY A 80 3.99 16.12 -8.94
CA GLY A 80 3.81 17.53 -8.60
C GLY A 80 2.42 18.10 -8.87
N SER A 81 2.03 19.14 -8.11
CA SER A 81 0.76 19.85 -8.27
C SER A 81 0.60 20.48 -9.67
N ASP A 82 1.70 20.93 -10.27
CA ASP A 82 1.67 21.65 -11.55
C ASP A 82 1.45 20.69 -12.73
N GLU A 83 2.01 19.49 -12.66
CA GLU A 83 1.81 18.46 -13.67
C GLU A 83 0.36 17.96 -13.69
N ILE A 84 -0.23 17.72 -12.51
CA ILE A 84 -1.64 17.32 -12.39
C ILE A 84 -2.56 18.44 -12.93
N ARG A 85 -2.28 19.70 -12.62
CA ARG A 85 -3.06 20.83 -13.16
C ARG A 85 -2.91 20.97 -14.66
N ALA A 86 -1.70 20.77 -15.20
CA ALA A 86 -1.45 20.86 -16.62
C ALA A 86 -2.16 19.74 -17.39
N VAL A 87 -2.10 18.50 -16.93
CA VAL A 87 -2.65 17.36 -17.66
C VAL A 87 -4.14 17.18 -17.35
N VAL A 88 -4.48 16.91 -16.09
CA VAL A 88 -5.88 16.64 -15.70
C VAL A 88 -6.73 17.90 -15.71
N GLY A 89 -6.18 19.05 -15.31
CA GLY A 89 -6.86 20.33 -15.31
C GLY A 89 -7.18 20.83 -16.73
N ASN A 90 -6.27 20.74 -17.68
CA ASN A 90 -6.54 21.09 -19.08
C ASN A 90 -7.55 20.11 -19.70
N ALA A 91 -7.40 18.81 -19.44
CA ALA A 91 -8.36 17.79 -19.87
C ALA A 91 -9.78 18.06 -19.39
N SER A 92 -9.93 18.55 -18.15
CA SER A 92 -11.21 18.84 -17.52
C SER A 92 -11.94 20.06 -18.09
N ARG A 93 -11.23 20.91 -18.85
CA ARG A 93 -11.75 22.16 -19.44
C ARG A 93 -11.95 22.10 -20.95
N GLN A 94 -11.17 21.29 -21.67
CA GLN A 94 -11.21 21.21 -23.13
C GLN A 94 -12.31 20.27 -23.60
N ALA A 95 -13.19 20.78 -24.46
CA ALA A 95 -14.19 19.95 -25.14
C ALA A 95 -13.57 18.95 -26.10
N SER A 96 -14.26 17.83 -26.39
CA SER A 96 -13.82 16.86 -27.38
C SER A 96 -13.84 17.49 -28.78
N LEU A 97 -12.81 17.27 -29.57
CA LEU A 97 -12.73 17.71 -30.98
C LEU A 97 -13.82 17.09 -31.84
N PHE A 98 -14.36 15.93 -31.42
CA PHE A 98 -15.36 15.16 -32.18
C PHE A 98 -16.78 15.27 -31.57
N GLY A 99 -17.04 16.20 -30.64
CA GLY A 99 -18.36 16.38 -30.01
C GLY A 99 -18.80 15.23 -29.07
N ARG A 100 -17.91 14.27 -28.81
CA ARG A 100 -18.18 13.16 -27.87
C ARG A 100 -18.04 13.62 -26.43
N GLN A 101 -18.80 13.02 -25.53
CA GLN A 101 -18.62 13.25 -24.10
C GLN A 101 -17.30 12.61 -23.65
N LYS A 102 -16.54 13.32 -22.81
CA LYS A 102 -15.25 12.84 -22.29
C LYS A 102 -15.42 12.23 -20.90
N LEU A 103 -14.66 11.18 -20.64
CA LEU A 103 -14.45 10.61 -19.32
C LEU A 103 -12.96 10.72 -18.99
N ILE A 104 -12.64 11.39 -17.90
CA ILE A 104 -11.25 11.48 -17.43
C ILE A 104 -11.00 10.30 -16.52
N PHE A 105 -10.02 9.47 -16.87
CA PHE A 105 -9.65 8.30 -16.11
C PHE A 105 -8.26 8.49 -15.49
N VAL A 106 -8.18 8.45 -14.15
CA VAL A 106 -6.92 8.57 -13.40
C VAL A 106 -6.61 7.23 -12.77
N ASP A 107 -5.65 6.48 -13.33
CA ASP A 107 -5.28 5.17 -12.82
C ASP A 107 -4.26 5.28 -11.69
N GLU A 108 -4.33 4.39 -10.69
CA GLU A 108 -3.40 4.24 -9.56
C GLU A 108 -3.20 5.53 -8.72
N VAL A 109 -4.31 6.19 -8.35
CA VAL A 109 -4.27 7.46 -7.58
C VAL A 109 -3.57 7.34 -6.22
N ASP A 110 -3.45 6.14 -5.67
CA ASP A 110 -2.68 5.81 -4.48
C ASP A 110 -1.16 6.03 -4.69
N GLY A 111 -0.66 5.97 -5.91
CA GLY A 111 0.72 6.32 -6.24
C GLY A 111 1.09 7.79 -5.97
N ILE A 112 0.12 8.72 -5.99
CA ILE A 112 0.36 10.15 -5.68
C ILE A 112 0.62 10.36 -4.18
N ALA A 113 0.10 9.49 -3.30
CA ALA A 113 0.12 9.69 -1.85
C ALA A 113 1.43 9.32 -1.15
N GLY A 114 2.50 9.05 -1.90
CA GLY A 114 3.83 8.73 -1.36
C GLY A 114 4.44 9.86 -0.53
N SER A 115 5.57 9.55 0.13
CA SER A 115 6.31 10.49 0.99
C SER A 115 6.82 11.75 0.26
N GLU A 116 6.83 11.72 -1.06
CA GLU A 116 7.28 12.82 -1.94
C GLU A 116 6.11 13.66 -2.52
N ASP A 117 4.86 13.46 -2.04
CA ASP A 117 3.70 14.24 -2.51
C ASP A 117 3.90 15.75 -2.27
N ARG A 118 4.12 16.48 -3.35
CA ARG A 118 4.27 17.96 -3.38
C ARG A 118 2.92 18.65 -3.63
N GLY A 119 1.84 18.18 -2.99
CA GLY A 119 0.50 18.78 -3.10
C GLY A 119 -0.33 18.27 -4.28
N GLY A 120 0.02 17.11 -4.86
CA GLY A 120 -0.69 16.51 -5.98
C GLY A 120 -2.13 16.15 -5.67
N ILE A 121 -2.39 15.54 -4.51
CA ILE A 121 -3.76 15.19 -4.07
C ILE A 121 -4.63 16.43 -3.88
N GLN A 122 -4.07 17.52 -3.35
CA GLN A 122 -4.80 18.78 -3.17
C GLN A 122 -5.11 19.44 -4.52
N ALA A 123 -4.19 19.36 -5.48
CA ALA A 123 -4.40 19.84 -6.84
C ALA A 123 -5.52 19.02 -7.53
N LEU A 124 -5.51 17.70 -7.39
CA LEU A 124 -6.54 16.82 -7.93
C LEU A 124 -7.91 17.10 -7.31
N ALA A 125 -7.99 17.36 -5.99
CA ALA A 125 -9.22 17.74 -5.32
C ALA A 125 -9.83 19.06 -5.88
N LYS A 126 -8.99 20.05 -6.21
CA LYS A 126 -9.42 21.29 -6.86
C LYS A 126 -9.94 21.02 -8.28
N VAL A 127 -9.24 20.20 -9.06
CA VAL A 127 -9.68 19.82 -10.41
C VAL A 127 -11.04 19.10 -10.35
N ILE A 128 -11.23 18.17 -9.39
CA ILE A 128 -12.52 17.50 -9.17
C ILE A 128 -13.65 18.50 -8.88
N ALA A 129 -13.38 19.52 -8.08
CA ALA A 129 -14.40 20.53 -7.75
C ALA A 129 -14.84 21.38 -8.98
N GLU A 130 -13.92 21.61 -9.92
CA GLU A 130 -14.13 22.48 -11.07
C GLU A 130 -14.47 21.75 -12.39
N THR A 131 -14.36 20.42 -12.42
CA THR A 131 -14.48 19.63 -13.66
C THR A 131 -15.86 19.76 -14.31
N ARG A 132 -15.85 19.78 -15.64
CA ARG A 132 -17.04 19.70 -16.49
C ARG A 132 -17.34 18.29 -17.00
N PHE A 133 -16.42 17.33 -16.77
CA PHE A 133 -16.51 15.95 -17.22
C PHE A 133 -16.38 15.00 -16.03
N PRO A 134 -17.01 13.82 -16.08
CA PRO A 134 -16.85 12.83 -15.02
C PRO A 134 -15.38 12.39 -14.90
N ILE A 135 -14.89 12.36 -13.65
CA ILE A 135 -13.55 11.84 -13.32
C ILE A 135 -13.74 10.49 -12.64
N VAL A 136 -13.10 9.45 -13.16
CA VAL A 136 -13.05 8.12 -12.54
C VAL A 136 -11.61 7.84 -12.15
N MET A 137 -11.41 7.42 -10.92
CA MET A 137 -10.08 7.13 -10.36
C MET A 137 -10.04 5.68 -9.90
N THR A 138 -8.88 5.02 -10.02
CA THR A 138 -8.65 3.71 -9.40
C THR A 138 -7.64 3.82 -8.27
N ALA A 139 -7.80 2.96 -7.27
CA ALA A 139 -6.87 2.82 -6.16
C ALA A 139 -6.70 1.35 -5.76
N GLY A 140 -5.48 0.96 -5.38
CA GLY A 140 -5.11 -0.40 -4.99
C GLY A 140 -5.44 -0.78 -3.55
N PHE A 141 -6.23 0.00 -2.82
CA PHE A 141 -6.54 -0.25 -1.41
C PHE A 141 -7.26 -1.58 -1.20
N LYS A 142 -6.67 -2.45 -0.38
CA LYS A 142 -7.19 -3.80 -0.10
C LYS A 142 -8.32 -3.83 0.91
N GLN A 143 -8.45 -2.80 1.76
CA GLN A 143 -9.37 -2.73 2.90
C GLN A 143 -10.47 -1.68 2.70
N ASP A 144 -11.58 -1.82 3.45
CA ASP A 144 -12.68 -0.87 3.37
C ASP A 144 -12.25 0.53 3.84
N PRO A 145 -12.54 1.60 3.09
CA PRO A 145 -12.20 2.97 3.48
C PRO A 145 -12.84 3.43 4.79
N LYS A 146 -13.82 2.69 5.32
CA LYS A 146 -14.43 2.96 6.62
C LYS A 146 -13.65 2.35 7.78
N GLU A 147 -12.91 1.28 7.53
CA GLU A 147 -12.13 0.53 8.52
C GLU A 147 -10.66 0.95 8.56
N VAL A 148 -10.15 1.54 7.49
CA VAL A 148 -8.77 2.02 7.40
C VAL A 148 -8.76 3.54 7.48
N HIS A 149 -7.85 4.05 8.29
CA HIS A 149 -7.43 5.45 8.19
C HIS A 149 -6.76 5.64 6.81
N TRP A 150 -7.59 5.88 5.79
CA TRP A 150 -7.09 6.47 4.56
C TRP A 150 -6.25 7.67 4.96
N ASP A 151 -5.05 7.75 4.47
CA ASP A 151 -4.17 8.89 4.72
C ASP A 151 -5.01 10.16 4.68
N SER A 152 -4.89 11.00 5.69
CA SER A 152 -5.66 12.25 5.84
C SER A 152 -5.69 13.06 4.55
N LYS A 153 -4.69 12.90 3.69
CA LYS A 153 -4.56 13.46 2.35
C LYS A 153 -5.73 13.09 1.43
N PHE A 154 -6.22 11.84 1.44
CA PHE A 154 -7.34 11.40 0.60
C PHE A 154 -8.72 11.94 1.05
N THR A 155 -8.81 12.47 2.26
CA THR A 155 -10.07 13.04 2.79
C THR A 155 -10.60 14.18 1.92
N SER A 156 -9.72 14.95 1.29
CA SER A 156 -10.09 16.06 0.40
C SER A 156 -10.76 15.57 -0.89
N ILE A 157 -10.28 14.46 -1.46
CA ILE A 157 -10.85 13.87 -2.68
C ILE A 157 -12.17 13.15 -2.39
N LYS A 158 -12.28 12.48 -1.24
CA LYS A 158 -13.52 11.78 -0.82
C LYS A 158 -14.73 12.69 -0.78
N LYS A 159 -14.59 13.95 -0.37
CA LYS A 159 -15.71 14.90 -0.25
C LYS A 159 -16.46 15.14 -1.57
N GLY A 160 -15.78 14.98 -2.71
CA GLY A 160 -16.35 15.18 -4.04
C GLY A 160 -16.56 13.89 -4.85
N ALA A 161 -16.34 12.72 -4.28
CA ALA A 161 -16.31 11.45 -4.99
C ALA A 161 -17.26 10.39 -4.40
N VAL A 162 -17.81 9.53 -5.28
CA VAL A 162 -18.51 8.30 -4.92
C VAL A 162 -17.47 7.19 -4.77
N LEU A 163 -17.52 6.44 -3.67
CA LEU A 163 -16.65 5.30 -3.43
C LEU A 163 -17.34 4.02 -3.94
N ILE A 164 -16.66 3.27 -4.83
CA ILE A 164 -17.17 2.05 -5.44
C ILE A 164 -16.16 0.93 -5.17
N ARG A 165 -16.60 -0.08 -4.42
CA ARG A 165 -15.77 -1.23 -4.06
C ARG A 165 -15.75 -2.27 -5.17
N PHE A 166 -14.54 -2.69 -5.56
CA PHE A 166 -14.29 -3.88 -6.37
C PHE A 166 -13.75 -4.99 -5.47
N GLY A 167 -14.60 -5.97 -5.16
CA GLY A 167 -14.23 -7.12 -4.34
C GLY A 167 -13.30 -8.11 -5.09
N LYS A 168 -12.71 -9.05 -4.35
CA LYS A 168 -12.06 -10.21 -4.97
C LYS A 168 -13.08 -10.95 -5.82
N LEU A 169 -12.68 -11.38 -7.00
CA LEU A 169 -13.55 -12.18 -7.87
C LEU A 169 -13.78 -13.58 -7.29
N GLU A 170 -15.01 -14.06 -7.41
CA GLU A 170 -15.33 -15.44 -7.07
C GLU A 170 -14.65 -16.41 -8.05
N THR A 171 -14.30 -17.59 -7.54
CA THR A 171 -13.67 -18.65 -8.34
C THR A 171 -14.45 -18.96 -9.61
N GLU A 172 -15.79 -18.98 -9.53
CA GLU A 172 -16.66 -19.26 -10.67
C GLU A 172 -16.58 -18.15 -11.75
N SER A 173 -16.44 -16.90 -11.34
CA SER A 173 -16.27 -15.78 -12.27
C SER A 173 -14.94 -15.88 -13.02
N ILE A 174 -13.85 -16.23 -12.33
CA ILE A 174 -12.55 -16.45 -12.95
C ILE A 174 -12.59 -17.67 -13.87
N TYR A 175 -13.18 -18.78 -13.44
CA TYR A 175 -13.36 -19.96 -14.27
C TYR A 175 -14.07 -19.64 -15.59
N ARG A 176 -15.16 -18.84 -15.56
CA ARG A 176 -15.86 -18.41 -16.78
C ARG A 176 -14.95 -17.63 -17.74
N ILE A 177 -14.12 -16.75 -17.22
CA ILE A 177 -13.13 -15.99 -18.00
C ILE A 177 -12.14 -16.96 -18.65
N LEU A 178 -11.52 -17.86 -17.87
CA LEU A 178 -10.53 -18.82 -18.36
C LEU A 178 -11.13 -19.78 -19.38
N SER A 179 -12.33 -20.32 -19.14
CA SER A 179 -13.04 -21.22 -20.07
C SER A 179 -13.33 -20.53 -21.41
N LYS A 180 -13.76 -19.24 -21.38
CA LYS A 180 -13.97 -18.46 -22.60
C LYS A 180 -12.68 -18.27 -23.40
N ILE A 181 -11.57 -17.98 -22.71
CA ILE A 181 -10.26 -17.78 -23.34
C ILE A 181 -9.72 -19.10 -23.90
N SER A 182 -9.75 -20.18 -23.10
CA SER A 182 -9.30 -21.52 -23.50
C SER A 182 -10.00 -22.01 -24.77
N LYS A 183 -11.33 -21.83 -24.84
CA LYS A 183 -12.11 -22.18 -26.06
C LYS A 183 -11.71 -21.35 -27.27
N LYS A 184 -11.44 -20.05 -27.09
CA LYS A 184 -11.04 -19.16 -28.19
C LYS A 184 -9.63 -19.44 -28.70
N GLU A 185 -8.72 -19.85 -27.83
CA GLU A 185 -7.34 -20.22 -28.20
C GLU A 185 -7.20 -21.69 -28.59
N GLY A 186 -8.26 -22.50 -28.46
CA GLY A 186 -8.23 -23.92 -28.83
C GLY A 186 -7.38 -24.79 -27.90
N ILE A 187 -7.19 -24.37 -26.65
CA ILE A 187 -6.35 -25.07 -25.68
C ILE A 187 -7.13 -26.25 -25.11
N LYS A 188 -6.52 -27.44 -25.12
CA LYS A 188 -7.09 -28.63 -24.50
C LYS A 188 -6.75 -28.70 -23.01
N VAL A 189 -7.56 -28.06 -22.21
CA VAL A 189 -7.47 -28.09 -20.74
C VAL A 189 -8.76 -28.64 -20.17
N SER A 190 -8.67 -29.49 -19.16
CA SER A 190 -9.86 -30.02 -18.47
C SER A 190 -10.57 -28.93 -17.66
N ASP A 191 -11.89 -29.06 -17.50
CA ASP A 191 -12.66 -28.12 -16.66
C ASP A 191 -12.18 -28.14 -15.21
N ASP A 192 -11.70 -29.29 -14.71
CA ASP A 192 -11.16 -29.40 -13.34
C ASP A 192 -9.84 -28.63 -13.21
N SER A 193 -8.93 -28.72 -14.20
CA SER A 193 -7.69 -27.94 -14.21
C SER A 193 -7.96 -26.44 -14.31
N LEU A 194 -8.95 -26.01 -15.11
CA LEU A 194 -9.36 -24.59 -15.15
C LEU A 194 -9.94 -24.12 -13.81
N ARG A 195 -10.70 -24.96 -13.11
CA ARG A 195 -11.21 -24.64 -11.78
C ARG A 195 -10.10 -24.59 -10.72
N LYS A 196 -9.12 -25.50 -10.79
CA LYS A 196 -7.93 -25.42 -9.93
C LYS A 196 -7.18 -24.11 -10.17
N LEU A 197 -6.91 -23.74 -11.42
CA LEU A 197 -6.24 -22.49 -11.78
C LEU A 197 -7.02 -21.25 -11.28
N ALA A 198 -8.35 -21.27 -11.41
CA ALA A 198 -9.21 -20.20 -10.89
C ALA A 198 -9.15 -20.07 -9.38
N ARG A 199 -9.02 -21.18 -8.64
CA ARG A 199 -8.81 -21.15 -7.17
C ARG A 199 -7.44 -20.59 -6.81
N HIS A 200 -6.38 -20.98 -7.53
CA HIS A 200 -5.02 -20.50 -7.31
C HIS A 200 -4.86 -18.98 -7.52
N ALA A 201 -5.70 -18.40 -8.37
CA ALA A 201 -5.66 -16.96 -8.64
C ALA A 201 -6.21 -16.06 -7.52
N TRP A 202 -6.86 -16.61 -6.49
CA TRP A 202 -7.33 -15.89 -5.29
C TRP A 202 -8.14 -14.61 -5.54
N GLY A 203 -8.87 -14.57 -6.63
CA GLY A 203 -9.69 -13.42 -7.01
C GLY A 203 -9.01 -12.43 -7.96
N ASP A 204 -7.79 -12.70 -8.43
CA ASP A 204 -7.05 -11.91 -9.42
C ASP A 204 -7.17 -12.53 -10.81
N ALA A 205 -8.07 -11.98 -11.67
CA ALA A 205 -8.26 -12.45 -13.04
C ALA A 205 -7.04 -12.19 -13.93
N ARG A 206 -6.24 -11.14 -13.66
CA ARG A 206 -5.03 -10.84 -14.44
C ARG A 206 -3.99 -11.93 -14.24
N ALA A 207 -3.77 -12.34 -12.98
CA ALA A 207 -2.88 -13.45 -12.65
C ALA A 207 -3.36 -14.74 -13.31
N ALA A 208 -4.65 -15.08 -13.20
CA ALA A 208 -5.23 -16.28 -13.81
C ALA A 208 -5.04 -16.34 -15.32
N ILE A 209 -5.24 -15.22 -16.03
CA ILE A 209 -5.06 -15.15 -17.49
C ILE A 209 -3.59 -15.34 -17.86
N ASN A 210 -2.67 -14.69 -17.14
CA ASN A 210 -1.23 -14.84 -17.38
C ASN A 210 -0.76 -16.28 -17.13
N ASP A 211 -1.27 -16.93 -16.08
CA ASP A 211 -0.95 -18.31 -15.76
C ASP A 211 -1.48 -19.27 -16.86
N LEU A 212 -2.69 -19.02 -17.37
CA LEU A 212 -3.24 -19.79 -18.51
C LEU A 212 -2.43 -19.58 -19.81
N GLU A 213 -1.98 -18.33 -20.07
CA GLU A 213 -1.13 -18.02 -21.21
C GLU A 213 0.24 -18.73 -21.10
N THR A 214 0.85 -18.70 -19.92
CA THR A 214 2.13 -19.39 -19.66
C THR A 214 1.97 -20.90 -19.84
N PHE A 215 0.87 -21.47 -19.32
CA PHE A 215 0.55 -22.88 -19.54
C PHE A 215 0.45 -23.22 -21.03
N ALA A 216 -0.23 -22.39 -21.81
CA ALA A 216 -0.42 -22.62 -23.23
C ALA A 216 0.88 -22.60 -24.05
N LEU A 217 1.89 -21.86 -23.57
CA LEU A 217 3.19 -21.71 -24.23
C LEU A 217 4.16 -22.85 -23.93
N ASP A 218 4.17 -23.39 -22.70
CA ASP A 218 5.29 -24.22 -22.23
C ASP A 218 4.91 -25.59 -21.62
N SER A 219 3.62 -25.91 -21.41
CA SER A 219 3.26 -27.07 -20.60
C SER A 219 2.52 -28.17 -21.36
N LYS A 220 3.02 -29.41 -21.23
CA LYS A 220 2.36 -30.61 -21.74
C LYS A 220 1.35 -31.22 -20.77
N ASN A 221 1.47 -30.93 -19.46
CA ASN A 221 0.62 -31.49 -18.41
C ASN A 221 0.02 -30.38 -17.52
N PRO A 222 -1.31 -30.13 -17.58
CA PRO A 222 -1.96 -29.06 -16.81
C PRO A 222 -1.86 -29.21 -15.29
N ASP A 223 -1.94 -30.42 -14.78
CA ASP A 223 -1.95 -30.66 -13.33
C ASP A 223 -0.57 -30.43 -12.71
N GLU A 224 0.50 -30.89 -13.36
CA GLU A 224 1.87 -30.63 -12.92
C GLU A 224 2.20 -29.14 -12.97
N PHE A 225 1.71 -28.42 -13.97
CA PHE A 225 1.91 -26.98 -14.07
C PHE A 225 1.21 -26.24 -12.91
N ILE A 226 -0.05 -26.60 -12.60
CA ILE A 226 -0.82 -25.98 -11.52
C ILE A 226 -0.16 -26.25 -10.17
N ASP A 227 0.30 -27.47 -9.94
CA ASP A 227 1.00 -27.85 -8.71
C ASP A 227 2.36 -27.10 -8.58
N ALA A 228 3.04 -26.86 -9.71
CA ALA A 228 4.27 -26.10 -9.78
C ALA A 228 4.08 -24.57 -9.57
N LEU A 229 2.88 -24.03 -9.88
CA LEU A 229 2.59 -22.60 -9.64
C LEU A 229 2.67 -22.23 -8.15
N GLY A 230 2.54 -23.21 -7.27
CA GLY A 230 2.50 -23.00 -5.83
C GLY A 230 1.28 -22.17 -5.38
N GLU A 231 1.12 -21.97 -4.10
CA GLU A 231 0.11 -21.06 -3.55
C GLU A 231 0.57 -19.59 -3.77
N ARG A 232 0.37 -19.05 -4.97
CA ARG A 232 0.63 -17.64 -5.26
C ARG A 232 -0.41 -16.77 -4.54
N ASN A 233 0.06 -15.73 -3.84
CA ASN A 233 -0.74 -14.65 -3.25
C ASN A 233 -1.66 -15.02 -2.06
N LYS A 234 -1.31 -15.99 -1.26
CA LYS A 234 -1.88 -16.09 0.08
C LYS A 234 -1.07 -15.15 0.98
N GLU A 235 -1.41 -13.85 0.97
CA GLU A 235 -0.88 -12.97 2.01
C GLU A 235 -1.26 -13.55 3.36
N GLU A 236 -0.28 -14.00 4.09
CA GLU A 236 -0.44 -14.54 5.42
C GLU A 236 -0.24 -13.41 6.44
N PRO A 237 -1.16 -13.21 7.40
CA PRO A 237 -0.93 -12.26 8.47
C PRO A 237 0.36 -12.58 9.23
N MET A 238 1.16 -11.56 9.56
CA MET A 238 2.43 -11.74 10.26
C MET A 238 2.30 -12.57 11.55
N ALA A 239 1.21 -12.39 12.30
CA ALA A 239 0.93 -13.20 13.49
C ALA A 239 0.84 -14.70 13.19
N SER A 240 0.23 -15.10 12.07
CA SER A 240 0.16 -16.51 11.64
C SER A 240 1.52 -17.05 11.21
N ALA A 241 2.32 -16.25 10.52
CA ALA A 241 3.67 -16.61 10.14
C ALA A 241 4.58 -16.81 11.37
N LEU A 242 4.44 -15.95 12.40
CA LEU A 242 5.14 -16.11 13.67
C LEU A 242 4.79 -17.42 14.40
N VAL A 243 3.56 -17.92 14.27
CA VAL A 243 3.21 -19.24 14.79
C VAL A 243 4.11 -20.32 14.19
N LYS A 244 4.37 -20.25 12.88
CA LYS A 244 5.27 -21.22 12.21
C LYS A 244 6.72 -21.09 12.72
N VAL A 245 7.19 -19.88 13.04
CA VAL A 245 8.54 -19.67 13.60
C VAL A 245 8.61 -20.14 15.05
N PHE A 246 7.70 -19.66 15.89
CA PHE A 246 7.79 -19.86 17.33
C PHE A 246 7.25 -21.22 17.81
N LYS A 247 6.32 -21.85 17.09
CA LYS A 247 5.73 -23.14 17.48
C LYS A 247 6.36 -24.34 16.77
N THR A 248 7.44 -24.17 16.02
CA THR A 248 8.19 -25.27 15.44
C THR A 248 9.63 -25.30 15.96
N VAL A 249 10.24 -26.48 15.90
CA VAL A 249 11.70 -26.71 16.04
C VAL A 249 12.30 -27.19 14.71
N ASN A 250 11.49 -27.26 13.64
CA ASN A 250 11.95 -27.68 12.33
C ASN A 250 12.41 -26.46 11.52
N PRO A 251 13.72 -26.34 11.21
CA PRO A 251 14.26 -25.18 10.53
C PRO A 251 13.71 -24.98 9.11
N LYS A 252 13.31 -26.07 8.42
CA LYS A 252 12.74 -25.97 7.05
C LYS A 252 11.36 -25.32 7.06
N ILE A 253 10.51 -25.67 8.04
CA ILE A 253 9.18 -25.07 8.18
C ILE A 253 9.33 -23.61 8.58
N ALA A 254 10.20 -23.31 9.54
CA ALA A 254 10.44 -21.93 9.96
C ALA A 254 11.00 -21.05 8.84
N ALA A 255 11.97 -21.54 8.06
CA ALA A 255 12.58 -20.79 6.97
C ALA A 255 11.58 -20.34 5.88
N SER A 256 10.47 -21.06 5.69
CA SER A 256 9.43 -20.70 4.74
C SER A 256 8.31 -19.83 5.33
N ALA A 257 8.41 -19.48 6.62
CA ALA A 257 7.30 -18.82 7.32
C ALA A 257 6.95 -17.43 6.76
N PHE A 258 7.95 -16.69 6.28
CA PHE A 258 7.77 -15.31 5.80
C PHE A 258 7.61 -15.19 4.28
N ASN A 259 7.63 -16.30 3.52
CA ASN A 259 7.54 -16.27 2.06
C ASN A 259 6.27 -15.55 1.54
N ASN A 260 5.17 -15.62 2.29
CA ASN A 260 3.87 -15.07 1.89
C ASN A 260 3.42 -13.88 2.77
N VAL A 261 4.35 -13.26 3.47
CA VAL A 261 4.09 -12.13 4.37
C VAL A 261 4.31 -10.82 3.63
N ALA A 262 3.37 -9.88 3.75
CA ALA A 262 3.43 -8.61 3.02
C ALA A 262 4.35 -7.57 3.67
N GLU A 263 4.69 -7.73 4.95
CA GLU A 263 5.55 -6.83 5.70
C GLU A 263 6.98 -6.85 5.14
N ASP A 264 7.61 -5.69 5.11
CA ASP A 264 9.01 -5.56 4.70
C ASP A 264 9.98 -6.24 5.70
N PRO A 265 11.19 -6.59 5.28
CA PRO A 265 12.16 -7.30 6.13
C PRO A 265 12.53 -6.57 7.43
N ASP A 266 12.49 -5.24 7.45
CA ASP A 266 12.74 -4.45 8.65
C ASP A 266 11.59 -4.58 9.66
N MET A 267 10.35 -4.59 9.17
CA MET A 267 9.16 -4.84 9.99
C MET A 267 9.10 -6.29 10.47
N GLN A 268 9.41 -7.27 9.62
CA GLN A 268 9.50 -8.69 10.01
C GLN A 268 10.49 -8.89 11.18
N PHE A 269 11.65 -8.23 11.12
CA PHE A 269 12.64 -8.25 12.19
C PHE A 269 12.06 -7.69 13.50
N LEU A 270 11.38 -6.56 13.47
CA LEU A 270 10.78 -5.93 14.65
C LEU A 270 9.65 -6.77 15.25
N TRP A 271 8.84 -7.44 14.40
CA TRP A 271 7.83 -8.37 14.86
C TRP A 271 8.43 -9.56 15.62
N VAL A 272 9.55 -10.11 15.15
CA VAL A 272 10.27 -11.17 15.84
C VAL A 272 10.85 -10.67 17.16
N GLU A 273 11.51 -9.49 17.17
CA GLU A 273 12.08 -8.85 18.38
C GLU A 273 11.02 -8.67 19.47
N GLU A 274 9.87 -8.11 19.14
CA GLU A 274 8.78 -7.83 20.07
C GLU A 274 8.21 -9.11 20.71
N ASN A 275 8.19 -10.21 19.95
CA ASN A 275 7.47 -11.43 20.36
C ASN A 275 8.37 -12.54 20.93
N ILE A 276 9.69 -12.45 20.80
CA ILE A 276 10.64 -13.38 21.46
C ILE A 276 10.38 -13.49 22.97
N PRO A 277 10.32 -12.39 23.76
CA PRO A 277 10.13 -12.51 25.21
C PRO A 277 8.73 -12.97 25.61
N ARG A 278 7.77 -12.97 24.72
CA ARG A 278 6.40 -13.48 24.95
C ARG A 278 6.33 -14.99 24.81
N GLU A 279 7.16 -15.55 23.95
CA GLU A 279 7.18 -16.98 23.67
C GLU A 279 8.23 -17.73 24.49
N TYR A 280 9.47 -17.23 24.53
CA TYR A 280 10.57 -17.91 25.22
C TYR A 280 10.58 -17.58 26.70
N ARG A 281 10.39 -18.61 27.55
CA ARG A 281 10.36 -18.49 29.01
C ARG A 281 11.64 -18.94 29.69
N ASP A 282 12.34 -19.89 29.08
CA ASP A 282 13.64 -20.35 29.56
C ASP A 282 14.72 -19.30 29.23
N SER A 283 15.58 -19.01 30.20
CA SER A 283 16.61 -17.96 30.06
C SER A 283 17.68 -18.32 29.03
N LEU A 284 17.98 -19.61 28.87
CA LEU A 284 18.98 -20.08 27.90
C LEU A 284 18.43 -20.02 26.49
N ASP A 285 17.17 -20.43 26.28
CA ASP A 285 16.49 -20.33 24.98
C ASP A 285 16.33 -18.86 24.58
N LEU A 286 15.97 -18.00 25.53
CA LEU A 286 15.87 -16.55 25.32
C LEU A 286 17.22 -15.95 24.92
N TYR A 287 18.30 -16.33 25.60
CA TYR A 287 19.65 -15.91 25.26
C TYR A 287 20.03 -16.31 23.84
N ARG A 288 19.83 -17.59 23.49
CA ARG A 288 20.13 -18.11 22.14
C ARG A 288 19.35 -17.37 21.05
N ALA A 289 18.05 -17.11 21.31
CA ALA A 289 17.20 -16.38 20.37
C ALA A 289 17.69 -14.95 20.14
N TYR A 290 18.05 -14.23 21.20
CA TYR A 290 18.60 -12.88 21.08
C TYR A 290 20.01 -12.84 20.49
N ASP A 291 20.83 -13.88 20.68
CA ASP A 291 22.14 -13.99 20.02
C ASP A 291 21.96 -14.08 18.49
N GLU A 292 21.04 -14.93 18.02
CA GLU A 292 20.72 -15.03 16.59
C GLU A 292 20.14 -13.73 16.04
N LEU A 293 19.24 -13.08 16.78
CA LEU A 293 18.66 -11.78 16.39
C LEU A 293 19.74 -10.67 16.33
N SER A 294 20.66 -10.66 17.29
CA SER A 294 21.79 -9.72 17.32
C SER A 294 22.72 -9.89 16.11
N ARG A 295 23.00 -11.13 15.73
CA ARG A 295 23.76 -11.43 14.51
C ARG A 295 23.04 -10.94 13.26
N ALA A 296 21.72 -11.15 13.17
CA ALA A 296 20.90 -10.65 12.08
C ALA A 296 20.97 -9.12 11.97
N ASP A 297 20.93 -8.39 13.12
CA ASP A 297 21.03 -6.93 13.14
C ASP A 297 22.39 -6.41 12.65
N VAL A 298 23.49 -7.12 12.95
CA VAL A 298 24.81 -6.81 12.38
C VAL A 298 24.78 -6.89 10.84
N PHE A 299 24.11 -7.89 10.27
CA PHE A 299 23.96 -7.97 8.80
C PHE A 299 23.07 -6.87 8.25
N ARG A 300 21.99 -6.45 8.96
CA ARG A 300 21.18 -5.27 8.60
C ARG A 300 22.04 -4.00 8.53
N GLY A 301 22.88 -3.78 9.53
CA GLY A 301 23.83 -2.66 9.54
C GLY A 301 24.81 -2.72 8.34
N ARG A 302 25.27 -3.91 7.96
CA ARG A 302 26.13 -4.08 6.79
C ARG A 302 25.44 -3.79 5.47
N ILE A 303 24.14 -4.14 5.32
CA ILE A 303 23.36 -3.77 4.13
C ILE A 303 23.33 -2.26 3.98
N LYS A 304 22.98 -1.51 5.05
CA LYS A 304 22.92 -0.05 5.01
C LYS A 304 24.23 0.61 4.63
N ASN A 305 25.35 0.07 5.15
CA ASN A 305 26.67 0.65 4.92
C ASN A 305 27.31 0.26 3.57
N ARG A 306 27.07 -0.97 3.09
CA ARG A 306 27.73 -1.53 1.91
C ARG A 306 26.82 -1.67 0.70
N GLN A 307 25.50 -1.42 0.85
CA GLN A 307 24.49 -1.59 -0.20
C GLN A 307 24.47 -2.99 -0.83
N TYR A 308 24.89 -4.02 -0.05
CA TYR A 308 24.90 -5.41 -0.51
C TYR A 308 23.65 -6.15 -0.05
N TRP A 309 22.65 -6.19 -0.89
CA TRP A 309 21.32 -6.75 -0.62
C TRP A 309 21.29 -8.29 -0.50
N GLY A 310 22.34 -8.98 -0.91
CA GLY A 310 22.44 -10.45 -0.75
C GLY A 310 22.33 -10.94 0.69
N TYR A 311 22.61 -10.08 1.67
CA TYR A 311 22.45 -10.42 3.09
C TYR A 311 21.00 -10.55 3.54
N LEU A 312 19.99 -10.07 2.78
CA LEU A 312 18.59 -10.20 3.15
C LEU A 312 18.18 -11.64 3.40
N ARG A 313 18.61 -12.57 2.53
CA ARG A 313 18.34 -14.00 2.72
C ARG A 313 18.96 -14.56 3.99
N THR A 314 20.17 -14.10 4.35
CA THR A 314 20.84 -14.52 5.59
C THR A 314 20.08 -14.01 6.81
N ILE A 315 19.63 -12.74 6.79
CA ILE A 315 18.82 -12.14 7.85
C ILE A 315 17.53 -12.93 8.01
N GLU A 316 16.80 -13.19 6.92
CA GLU A 316 15.55 -13.95 6.93
C GLU A 316 15.73 -15.33 7.56
N LEU A 317 16.78 -16.07 7.19
CA LEU A 317 17.09 -17.38 7.78
C LEU A 317 17.40 -17.28 9.28
N MET A 318 18.11 -16.25 9.72
CA MET A 318 18.43 -16.04 11.13
C MET A 318 17.18 -15.72 11.96
N ILE A 319 16.31 -14.82 11.49
CA ILE A 319 15.11 -14.42 12.20
C ILE A 319 13.96 -15.44 12.11
N THR A 320 14.09 -16.46 11.27
CA THR A 320 13.11 -17.54 11.13
C THR A 320 13.67 -18.87 11.66
N ALA A 321 14.53 -19.53 10.89
CA ALA A 321 15.12 -20.83 11.25
C ALA A 321 16.01 -20.73 12.49
N GLY A 322 16.88 -19.70 12.57
CA GLY A 322 17.76 -19.46 13.72
C GLY A 322 16.97 -19.32 15.02
N ILE A 323 15.93 -18.50 15.01
CA ILE A 323 15.02 -18.33 16.16
C ILE A 323 14.31 -19.65 16.49
N ALA A 324 13.80 -20.39 15.49
CA ALA A 324 13.08 -21.64 15.72
C ALA A 324 13.93 -22.72 16.43
N ILE A 325 15.23 -22.82 16.10
CA ILE A 325 16.16 -23.80 16.69
C ILE A 325 16.84 -23.31 17.97
N ALA A 326 16.62 -22.06 18.38
CA ALA A 326 17.16 -21.51 19.63
C ALA A 326 16.61 -22.24 20.87
N LYS A 327 15.48 -22.96 20.72
CA LYS A 327 14.83 -23.78 21.76
C LYS A 327 14.93 -25.27 21.46
N ASP A 328 15.05 -26.07 22.50
CA ASP A 328 15.14 -27.54 22.37
C ASP A 328 13.76 -28.17 22.19
N ARG A 329 12.70 -27.54 22.71
CA ARG A 329 11.31 -28.04 22.64
C ARG A 329 10.30 -26.92 22.42
N LYS A 330 9.11 -27.28 21.92
CA LYS A 330 8.01 -26.33 21.73
C LYS A 330 7.48 -25.84 23.08
N TYR A 331 7.08 -24.58 23.11
CA TYR A 331 6.33 -24.00 24.21
C TYR A 331 4.82 -24.15 23.93
N ASP A 332 4.06 -24.65 24.91
CA ASP A 332 2.59 -24.83 24.82
C ASP A 332 1.80 -23.57 25.22
N SER A 333 2.46 -22.42 25.30
CA SER A 333 1.81 -21.15 25.57
C SER A 333 0.85 -20.75 24.45
N PRO A 334 -0.29 -20.10 24.73
CA PRO A 334 -1.15 -19.54 23.69
C PRO A 334 -0.38 -18.48 22.88
N ALA A 335 -0.62 -18.45 21.57
CA ALA A 335 0.01 -17.49 20.68
C ALA A 335 -0.70 -16.12 20.79
N ASP A 336 -0.15 -15.23 21.63
CA ASP A 336 -0.58 -13.82 21.74
C ASP A 336 0.53 -12.91 21.19
N TYR A 337 0.71 -12.95 19.87
CA TYR A 337 1.72 -12.13 19.20
C TYR A 337 1.16 -10.75 18.87
N ARG A 338 1.99 -9.72 19.11
CA ARG A 338 1.59 -8.31 19.00
C ARG A 338 2.48 -7.56 18.02
N GLU A 339 1.88 -6.56 17.41
CA GLU A 339 2.57 -5.63 16.55
C GLU A 339 3.62 -4.82 17.33
N PRO A 340 4.82 -4.59 16.74
CA PRO A 340 5.88 -3.81 17.38
C PRO A 340 5.47 -2.35 17.55
N LYS A 341 5.48 -1.85 18.79
CA LYS A 341 5.11 -0.48 19.13
C LYS A 341 6.29 0.49 19.19
N ARG A 342 7.52 -0.03 19.21
CA ARG A 342 8.75 0.73 19.41
C ARG A 342 8.90 1.91 18.44
N LEU A 343 8.62 1.71 17.14
CA LEU A 343 8.71 2.78 16.16
C LEU A 343 7.69 3.89 16.41
N LEU A 344 6.45 3.51 16.73
CA LEU A 344 5.39 4.47 17.07
C LEU A 344 5.75 5.27 18.34
N GLU A 345 6.27 4.62 19.37
CA GLU A 345 6.70 5.27 20.60
C GLU A 345 7.86 6.24 20.37
N ILE A 346 8.85 5.86 19.56
CA ILE A 346 9.95 6.74 19.15
C ILE A 346 9.39 7.94 18.37
N TRP A 347 8.47 7.71 17.44
CA TRP A 347 7.86 8.78 16.65
C TRP A 347 7.06 9.75 17.53
N ILE A 348 6.19 9.25 18.42
CA ILE A 348 5.42 10.05 19.37
C ILE A 348 6.36 10.87 20.25
N THR A 349 7.43 10.24 20.77
CA THR A 349 8.42 10.93 21.60
C THR A 349 9.15 12.01 20.82
N ASN A 350 9.59 11.72 19.59
CA ASN A 350 10.23 12.71 18.74
C ASN A 350 9.29 13.88 18.41
N ALA A 351 8.03 13.57 18.05
CA ALA A 351 7.01 14.60 17.80
C ALA A 351 6.77 15.50 19.03
N LYS A 352 6.72 14.91 20.23
CA LYS A 352 6.58 15.63 21.49
C LYS A 352 7.75 16.60 21.75
N TYR A 353 8.96 16.21 21.35
CA TYR A 353 10.16 17.00 21.62
C TYR A 353 10.64 17.84 20.42
N ILE A 354 9.93 17.85 19.31
CA ILE A 354 10.35 18.57 18.08
C ILE A 354 10.48 20.08 18.36
N LYS A 355 9.50 20.68 19.04
CA LYS A 355 9.50 22.10 19.40
C LYS A 355 10.62 22.42 20.39
N ARG A 356 10.83 21.56 21.38
CA ARG A 356 11.94 21.70 22.32
C ARG A 356 13.30 21.73 21.62
N LYS A 357 13.50 20.83 20.63
CA LYS A 357 14.75 20.77 19.84
C LYS A 357 14.91 22.01 18.97
N SER A 358 13.84 22.49 18.32
CA SER A 358 13.85 23.69 17.50
C SER A 358 14.24 24.92 18.31
N ILE A 359 13.57 25.15 19.45
CA ILE A 359 13.87 26.27 20.34
C ILE A 359 15.30 26.19 20.84
N ALA A 360 15.75 25.00 21.29
CA ALA A 360 17.12 24.80 21.77
C ALA A 360 18.15 25.10 20.67
N HIS A 361 17.88 24.74 19.42
CA HIS A 361 18.77 25.06 18.30
C HIS A 361 18.85 26.55 18.00
N LYS A 362 17.71 27.26 17.99
CA LYS A 362 17.64 28.71 17.80
C LYS A 362 18.37 29.45 18.94
N PHE A 363 18.15 29.00 20.19
CA PHE A 363 18.83 29.55 21.37
C PHE A 363 20.35 29.31 21.31
N ALA A 364 20.77 28.07 21.01
CA ALA A 364 22.19 27.71 20.89
C ALA A 364 22.93 28.58 19.85
N LYS A 365 22.27 28.81 18.68
CA LYS A 365 22.82 29.63 17.59
C LYS A 365 23.05 31.09 18.05
N LYS A 366 22.14 31.68 18.84
CA LYS A 366 22.25 33.08 19.28
C LYS A 366 23.19 33.25 20.48
N THR A 367 23.31 32.21 21.34
CA THR A 367 24.17 32.26 22.53
C THR A 367 25.52 31.59 22.38
N HIS A 368 25.83 31.06 21.18
CA HIS A 368 27.07 30.35 20.85
C HIS A 368 27.39 29.18 21.82
N CYS A 369 26.35 28.49 22.32
CA CYS A 369 26.47 27.30 23.15
C CYS A 369 26.07 26.04 22.39
N SER A 370 26.31 24.85 22.98
CA SER A 370 25.84 23.59 22.41
C SER A 370 24.32 23.44 22.52
N SER A 371 23.69 22.71 21.59
CA SER A 371 22.25 22.42 21.70
C SER A 371 21.89 21.60 22.95
N ALA A 372 22.84 20.86 23.52
CA ALA A 372 22.65 20.13 24.75
C ALA A 372 22.54 21.09 25.96
N GLU A 373 23.46 22.04 26.06
CA GLU A 373 23.42 23.12 27.08
C GLU A 373 22.18 24.00 26.93
N ALA A 374 21.87 24.42 25.71
CA ALA A 374 20.65 25.16 25.40
C ALA A 374 19.40 24.41 25.90
N THR A 375 19.34 23.10 25.70
CA THR A 375 18.22 22.26 26.15
C THR A 375 18.07 22.27 27.68
N GLN A 376 19.17 22.35 28.44
CA GLN A 376 19.15 22.44 29.88
C GLN A 376 18.66 23.82 30.40
N LEU A 377 18.80 24.86 29.58
CA LEU A 377 18.37 26.22 29.91
C LEU A 377 16.89 26.48 29.58
N LEU A 378 16.25 25.66 28.75
CA LEU A 378 14.84 25.83 28.36
C LEU A 378 13.85 25.89 29.54
N PRO A 379 14.00 25.15 30.66
CA PRO A 379 13.12 25.30 31.82
C PRO A 379 13.14 26.72 32.39
N TYR A 380 14.27 27.36 32.38
CA TYR A 380 14.40 28.78 32.88
C TYR A 380 13.71 29.74 31.91
N LEU A 381 13.83 29.52 30.58
CA LEU A 381 13.08 30.29 29.60
C LEU A 381 11.58 30.15 29.81
N LYS A 382 11.07 28.94 30.06
CA LYS A 382 9.65 28.73 30.38
C LYS A 382 9.18 29.54 31.55
N VAL A 383 9.97 29.63 32.61
CA VAL A 383 9.63 30.46 33.80
C VAL A 383 9.54 31.93 33.41
N ILE A 384 10.45 32.44 32.56
CA ILE A 384 10.42 33.82 32.08
C ILE A 384 9.18 34.11 31.26
N PHE A 385 8.87 33.22 30.30
CA PHE A 385 7.68 33.35 29.43
C PHE A 385 6.38 33.35 30.22
N LYS A 386 6.28 32.55 31.30
CA LYS A 386 5.12 32.51 32.20
C LYS A 386 4.97 33.75 33.07
N LYS A 387 6.09 34.30 33.56
CA LYS A 387 6.06 35.37 34.57
C LYS A 387 6.19 36.78 34.01
N ASN A 388 6.83 36.98 32.87
CA ASN A 388 7.15 38.29 32.34
C ASN A 388 6.91 38.41 30.84
N LYS A 389 5.67 38.77 30.46
CA LYS A 389 5.26 38.89 29.02
C LYS A 389 6.08 39.92 28.24
N LYS A 390 6.57 41.00 28.85
CA LYS A 390 7.41 41.98 28.14
C LYS A 390 8.76 41.41 27.74
N GLN A 391 9.42 40.71 28.67
CA GLN A 391 10.70 40.05 28.38
C GLN A 391 10.50 38.85 27.43
N ALA A 392 9.42 38.09 27.58
CA ALA A 392 9.07 37.00 26.67
C ALA A 392 8.99 37.46 25.20
N GLY A 393 8.34 38.60 24.95
CA GLY A 393 8.25 39.16 23.58
C GLY A 393 9.63 39.55 23.01
N LEU A 394 10.49 40.20 23.78
CA LEU A 394 11.85 40.55 23.35
C LEU A 394 12.71 39.31 23.07
N ILE A 395 12.59 38.28 23.91
CA ILE A 395 13.31 37.01 23.71
C ILE A 395 12.77 36.26 22.48
N ALA A 396 11.45 36.24 22.26
CA ALA A 396 10.84 35.61 21.13
C ALA A 396 11.32 36.26 19.82
N GLU A 397 11.36 37.57 19.73
CA GLU A 397 11.87 38.32 18.61
C GLU A 397 13.38 38.07 18.38
N THR A 398 14.19 38.10 19.44
CA THR A 398 15.65 37.87 19.37
C THR A 398 15.98 36.47 18.91
N LEU A 399 15.23 35.47 19.36
CA LEU A 399 15.41 34.06 18.99
C LEU A 399 14.68 33.66 17.69
N GLU A 400 13.92 34.56 17.09
CA GLU A 400 13.12 34.29 15.88
C GLU A 400 12.16 33.11 16.08
N LEU A 401 11.46 33.09 17.27
CA LEU A 401 10.51 32.04 17.60
C LEU A 401 9.21 32.22 16.79
N ASP A 402 8.63 31.13 16.35
CA ASP A 402 7.27 31.12 15.77
C ASP A 402 6.19 31.07 16.86
N ASP A 403 4.92 31.35 16.47
CA ASP A 403 3.80 31.42 17.41
C ASP A 403 3.60 30.10 18.16
N GLU A 404 3.86 28.96 17.53
CA GLU A 404 3.72 27.64 18.15
C GLU A 404 4.84 27.35 19.17
N GLU A 405 6.05 27.87 18.94
CA GLU A 405 7.17 27.76 19.87
C GLU A 405 6.96 28.66 21.09
N VAL A 406 6.41 29.85 20.88
CA VAL A 406 6.01 30.75 21.99
C VAL A 406 4.93 30.10 22.85
N GLU A 407 3.87 29.55 22.23
CA GLU A 407 2.82 28.83 22.95
C GLU A 407 3.37 27.63 23.75
N TRP A 408 4.38 26.93 23.21
CA TRP A 408 5.03 25.81 23.90
C TRP A 408 5.85 26.27 25.12
N LEU A 409 6.46 27.47 25.07
CA LEU A 409 7.19 28.06 26.22
C LEU A 409 6.25 28.58 27.28
N GLU A 410 5.06 29.07 26.92
CA GLU A 410 4.04 29.54 27.83
C GLU A 410 3.32 28.42 28.62
N LYS A 411 3.24 27.21 27.99
CA LYS A 411 2.71 25.97 28.62
C LYS A 411 3.74 25.37 29.58
#